data_3a20662061f4e55ac21193ca138221f0
#
_entry.id   3a20662061f4e55ac21193ca138221f0
#
_cell.length_a   1.000
_cell.length_b   1.000
_cell.length_c   1.000
_cell.angle_alpha   90.00
_cell.angle_beta   90.00
_cell.angle_gamma   90.00
#
_symmetry.space_group_name_H-M   'P 1'
#
loop_
_entity.id
_entity.type
_entity.pdbx_description
1 polymer ?
#
loop_
_entity_poly.entity_id
_entity_poly.type
_entity_poly.pdbx_seq_one_letter_code
_entity_poly.pdbx_strand_id
1 'polypeptide(L)'
;ALIASVLKENSLVPVAKLAAFRDPIAARTDRNMAIGYTGQAYLWLDNKASAGGNPWLNPYSDEAVQFIGDLIGEVQSMGFDHVLLENVQFPSAQNGKQDFGSTGGRDRSAQLAADIAAWDARFEGSVTLWYGYSLGQVTDGASTVGGSATALGVRNLVVEVSAKQTMDDTARNELRDTLSASGVEHAVFWDDAAGIFQ
;
A
#
# COMPACT_ATOMS: atom_id res chain seq x y z
N ALA A 1 -19.55 -3.54 11.13
CA ALA A 1 -19.99 -2.70 12.27
C ALA A 1 -19.79 -3.42 13.61
N LEU A 2 -20.33 -4.63 13.81
CA LEU A 2 -20.27 -5.34 15.09
C LEU A 2 -18.83 -5.59 15.61
N ILE A 3 -17.91 -6.00 14.73
CA ILE A 3 -16.53 -6.31 15.13
C ILE A 3 -15.81 -5.04 15.63
N ALA A 4 -15.91 -3.94 14.90
CA ALA A 4 -15.28 -2.69 15.29
C ALA A 4 -15.82 -2.16 16.63
N SER A 5 -17.15 -2.23 16.86
CA SER A 5 -17.74 -1.79 18.13
C SER A 5 -17.27 -2.65 19.30
N VAL A 6 -17.26 -3.97 19.16
CA VAL A 6 -16.77 -4.88 20.22
C VAL A 6 -15.31 -4.62 20.57
N LEU A 7 -14.45 -4.36 19.59
CA LEU A 7 -13.05 -4.01 19.84
C LEU A 7 -12.93 -2.69 20.61
N LYS A 8 -13.68 -1.65 20.19
CA LYS A 8 -13.69 -0.34 20.87
C LYS A 8 -14.23 -0.43 22.31
N GLU A 9 -15.28 -1.21 22.54
CA GLU A 9 -15.82 -1.45 23.89
C GLU A 9 -14.80 -2.12 24.83
N ASN A 10 -13.84 -2.87 24.26
CA ASN A 10 -12.73 -3.48 25.00
C ASN A 10 -11.46 -2.61 25.01
N SER A 11 -11.57 -1.32 24.72
CA SER A 11 -10.44 -0.38 24.68
C SER A 11 -9.34 -0.74 23.66
N LEU A 12 -9.69 -1.45 22.61
CA LEU A 12 -8.82 -1.77 21.49
C LEU A 12 -9.05 -0.79 20.34
N VAL A 13 -8.00 -0.48 19.60
CA VAL A 13 -8.08 0.32 18.38
C VAL A 13 -8.22 -0.62 17.17
N PRO A 14 -9.43 -0.73 16.57
CA PRO A 14 -9.60 -1.59 15.40
C PRO A 14 -8.96 -0.96 14.18
N VAL A 15 -8.04 -1.70 13.54
CA VAL A 15 -7.41 -1.31 12.29
C VAL A 15 -7.87 -2.28 11.21
N ALA A 16 -8.48 -1.77 10.14
CA ALA A 16 -8.77 -2.59 8.96
C ALA A 16 -7.57 -2.59 8.03
N LYS A 17 -7.19 -3.78 7.56
CA LYS A 17 -6.07 -3.96 6.64
C LYS A 17 -6.61 -4.28 5.24
N LEU A 18 -6.23 -3.47 4.26
CA LEU A 18 -6.62 -3.60 2.86
C LEU A 18 -5.38 -3.75 1.98
N ALA A 19 -5.44 -4.69 1.03
CA ALA A 19 -4.50 -4.71 -0.09
C ALA A 19 -4.95 -3.68 -1.14
N ALA A 20 -4.08 -2.74 -1.49
CA ALA A 20 -4.39 -1.73 -2.49
C ALA A 20 -4.29 -2.31 -3.92
N PHE A 21 -3.16 -2.12 -4.59
CA PHE A 21 -3.04 -2.53 -6.00
C PHE A 21 -2.85 -4.04 -6.21
N ARG A 22 -2.57 -4.82 -5.19
CA ARG A 22 -2.48 -6.28 -5.26
C ARG A 22 -3.82 -6.94 -4.98
N ASP A 23 -4.85 -6.58 -5.74
CA ASP A 23 -6.17 -7.19 -5.69
C ASP A 23 -6.46 -7.99 -6.97
N PRO A 24 -6.21 -9.32 -6.98
CA PRO A 24 -6.44 -10.13 -8.16
C PRO A 24 -7.91 -10.35 -8.48
N ILE A 25 -8.82 -10.16 -7.53
CA ILE A 25 -10.25 -10.31 -7.75
C ILE A 25 -10.78 -9.09 -8.51
N ALA A 26 -10.52 -7.90 -8.01
CA ALA A 26 -10.91 -6.66 -8.68
C ALA A 26 -10.26 -6.56 -10.07
N ALA A 27 -8.98 -6.88 -10.21
CA ALA A 27 -8.27 -6.87 -11.48
C ALA A 27 -8.85 -7.84 -12.52
N ARG A 28 -9.47 -8.97 -12.11
CA ARG A 28 -10.18 -9.88 -13.03
C ARG A 28 -11.60 -9.43 -13.32
N THR A 29 -12.22 -8.73 -12.38
CA THR A 29 -13.61 -8.26 -12.51
C THR A 29 -13.71 -7.10 -13.48
N ASP A 30 -12.79 -6.12 -13.38
CA ASP A 30 -12.71 -5.02 -14.33
C ASP A 30 -11.28 -4.88 -14.87
N ARG A 31 -11.14 -5.23 -16.16
CA ARG A 31 -9.87 -5.21 -16.86
C ARG A 31 -9.33 -3.79 -17.12
N ASN A 32 -10.19 -2.78 -17.10
CA ASN A 32 -9.79 -1.39 -17.30
C ASN A 32 -8.97 -0.87 -16.10
N MET A 33 -9.23 -1.46 -14.91
CA MET A 33 -8.46 -1.17 -13.71
C MET A 33 -7.14 -1.96 -13.61
N ALA A 34 -6.88 -2.91 -14.51
CA ALA A 34 -5.80 -3.87 -14.37
C ALA A 34 -4.62 -3.59 -15.29
N ILE A 35 -3.44 -4.09 -14.91
CA ILE A 35 -2.25 -4.05 -15.75
C ILE A 35 -2.42 -5.06 -16.89
N GLY A 36 -2.30 -4.59 -18.13
CA GLY A 36 -2.31 -5.40 -19.33
C GLY A 36 -0.97 -6.10 -19.59
N TYR A 37 -0.97 -7.07 -20.50
CA TYR A 37 0.23 -7.67 -21.03
C TYR A 37 0.55 -7.04 -22.38
N THR A 38 1.75 -6.48 -22.52
CA THR A 38 2.17 -5.74 -23.71
C THR A 38 1.88 -6.49 -25.03
N GLY A 39 1.12 -5.86 -25.91
CA GLY A 39 0.76 -6.38 -27.22
C GLY A 39 -0.22 -7.55 -27.21
N GLN A 40 -0.90 -7.83 -26.11
CA GLN A 40 -1.85 -8.92 -25.98
C GLN A 40 -3.16 -8.47 -25.31
N ALA A 41 -4.23 -9.22 -25.56
CA ALA A 41 -5.55 -8.92 -24.99
C ALA A 41 -5.81 -9.62 -23.63
N TYR A 42 -4.78 -10.00 -22.89
CA TYR A 42 -4.93 -10.60 -21.56
C TYR A 42 -4.19 -9.80 -20.49
N LEU A 43 -4.52 -10.08 -19.23
CA LEU A 43 -3.94 -9.40 -18.08
C LEU A 43 -2.49 -9.84 -17.87
N TRP A 44 -1.65 -8.91 -17.45
CA TRP A 44 -0.33 -9.24 -16.93
C TRP A 44 -0.46 -9.94 -15.57
N LEU A 45 0.39 -10.93 -15.33
CA LEU A 45 0.45 -11.67 -14.07
C LEU A 45 1.84 -11.52 -13.45
N ASP A 46 1.89 -11.42 -12.12
CA ASP A 46 3.13 -11.29 -11.34
C ASP A 46 4.00 -12.55 -11.37
N ASN A 47 3.46 -13.68 -11.82
CA ASN A 47 4.15 -14.94 -12.08
C ASN A 47 3.47 -15.68 -13.22
N LYS A 48 4.03 -16.84 -13.62
CA LYS A 48 3.37 -17.73 -14.57
C LYS A 48 2.03 -18.22 -14.01
N ALA A 49 1.02 -18.33 -14.84
CA ALA A 49 -0.30 -18.83 -14.43
C ALA A 49 -0.21 -20.21 -13.76
N SER A 50 0.65 -21.12 -14.28
CA SER A 50 0.91 -22.44 -13.71
C SER A 50 1.64 -22.43 -12.35
N ALA A 51 2.20 -21.29 -11.97
CA ALA A 51 2.87 -21.05 -10.69
C ALA A 51 2.09 -20.09 -9.78
N GLY A 52 0.78 -19.97 -9.99
CA GLY A 52 -0.11 -19.15 -9.16
C GLY A 52 -0.02 -17.66 -9.39
N GLY A 53 0.39 -17.21 -10.60
CA GLY A 53 0.47 -15.81 -10.96
C GLY A 53 -0.88 -15.10 -10.86
N ASN A 54 -0.85 -13.88 -10.32
CA ASN A 54 -2.01 -13.04 -10.09
C ASN A 54 -1.92 -11.71 -10.84
N PRO A 55 -3.04 -11.22 -11.40
CA PRO A 55 -3.09 -9.87 -11.95
C PRO A 55 -3.10 -8.83 -10.83
N TRP A 56 -2.70 -7.63 -11.18
CA TRP A 56 -2.67 -6.46 -10.31
C TRP A 56 -3.53 -5.34 -10.87
N LEU A 57 -4.07 -4.52 -10.00
CA LEU A 57 -4.63 -3.22 -10.37
C LEU A 57 -3.50 -2.31 -10.85
N ASN A 58 -3.84 -1.41 -11.75
CA ASN A 58 -2.92 -0.47 -12.37
C ASN A 58 -2.89 0.85 -11.59
N PRO A 59 -1.78 1.23 -10.96
CA PRO A 59 -1.70 2.51 -10.24
C PRO A 59 -1.92 3.75 -11.14
N TYR A 60 -1.74 3.64 -12.46
CA TYR A 60 -2.07 4.73 -13.38
C TYR A 60 -3.55 4.78 -13.79
N SER A 61 -4.40 3.86 -13.33
CA SER A 61 -5.83 3.87 -13.61
C SER A 61 -6.60 4.67 -12.55
N ASP A 62 -7.23 5.76 -12.97
CA ASP A 62 -8.08 6.56 -12.08
C ASP A 62 -9.23 5.73 -11.50
N GLU A 63 -9.77 4.76 -12.27
CA GLU A 63 -10.81 3.83 -11.82
C GLU A 63 -10.29 2.91 -10.71
N ALA A 64 -9.03 2.43 -10.80
CA ALA A 64 -8.43 1.61 -9.76
C ALA A 64 -8.22 2.42 -8.46
N VAL A 65 -7.74 3.65 -8.57
CA VAL A 65 -7.55 4.57 -7.44
C VAL A 65 -8.89 4.88 -6.77
N GLN A 66 -9.93 5.17 -7.58
CA GLN A 66 -11.30 5.41 -7.09
C GLN A 66 -11.86 4.17 -6.38
N PHE A 67 -11.71 2.98 -6.97
CA PHE A 67 -12.16 1.71 -6.39
C PHE A 67 -11.55 1.46 -5.00
N ILE A 68 -10.23 1.67 -4.84
CA ILE A 68 -9.57 1.54 -3.54
C ILE A 68 -10.12 2.57 -2.55
N GLY A 69 -10.35 3.81 -2.98
CA GLY A 69 -10.99 4.84 -2.17
C GLY A 69 -12.40 4.44 -1.72
N ASP A 70 -13.17 3.79 -2.58
CA ASP A 70 -14.51 3.31 -2.24
C ASP A 70 -14.47 2.17 -1.21
N LEU A 71 -13.50 1.25 -1.31
CA LEU A 71 -13.27 0.22 -0.29
C LEU A 71 -12.91 0.82 1.08
N ILE A 72 -12.09 1.87 1.12
CA ILE A 72 -11.80 2.60 2.37
C ILE A 72 -13.12 3.16 2.96
N GLY A 73 -13.98 3.77 2.13
CA GLY A 73 -15.27 4.29 2.55
C GLY A 73 -16.23 3.20 3.06
N GLU A 74 -16.23 2.01 2.45
CA GLU A 74 -17.01 0.87 2.95
C GLU A 74 -16.52 0.42 4.33
N VAL A 75 -15.22 0.28 4.52
CA VAL A 75 -14.60 -0.08 5.80
C VAL A 75 -14.89 0.97 6.88
N GLN A 76 -14.83 2.25 6.54
CA GLN A 76 -15.26 3.34 7.41
C GLN A 76 -16.73 3.16 7.85
N SER A 77 -17.62 2.85 6.91
CA SER A 77 -19.04 2.62 7.21
C SER A 77 -19.28 1.44 8.15
N MET A 78 -18.33 0.50 8.23
CA MET A 78 -18.32 -0.62 9.17
C MET A 78 -17.81 -0.22 10.56
N GLY A 79 -17.38 1.03 10.74
CA GLY A 79 -16.97 1.59 12.04
C GLY A 79 -15.45 1.54 12.30
N PHE A 80 -14.63 1.32 11.29
CA PHE A 80 -13.17 1.41 11.42
C PHE A 80 -12.71 2.85 11.17
N ASP A 81 -11.98 3.42 12.13
CA ASP A 81 -11.41 4.76 12.04
C ASP A 81 -9.94 4.74 11.62
N HIS A 82 -9.34 3.55 11.56
CA HIS A 82 -7.97 3.33 11.10
C HIS A 82 -7.97 2.27 9.99
N VAL A 83 -7.32 2.59 8.88
CA VAL A 83 -7.14 1.70 7.73
C VAL A 83 -5.66 1.61 7.38
N LEU A 84 -5.12 0.40 7.34
CA LEU A 84 -3.78 0.11 6.85
C LEU A 84 -3.86 -0.35 5.41
N LEU A 85 -3.28 0.43 4.51
CA LEU A 85 -3.12 0.10 3.10
C LEU A 85 -1.77 -0.59 2.87
N GLU A 86 -1.80 -1.84 2.44
CA GLU A 86 -0.63 -2.56 1.97
C GLU A 86 -0.60 -2.59 0.44
N ASN A 87 0.58 -2.85 -0.13
CA ASN A 87 0.77 -2.95 -1.58
C ASN A 87 0.36 -1.66 -2.35
N VAL A 88 0.56 -0.49 -1.74
CA VAL A 88 0.53 0.79 -2.45
C VAL A 88 1.83 0.94 -3.23
N GLN A 89 1.95 0.11 -4.27
CA GLN A 89 3.17 -0.03 -5.07
C GLN A 89 2.87 -0.64 -6.44
N PHE A 90 3.80 -0.50 -7.34
CA PHE A 90 3.82 -1.26 -8.58
C PHE A 90 4.31 -2.70 -8.34
N PRO A 91 3.87 -3.68 -9.12
CA PRO A 91 4.49 -4.99 -9.09
C PRO A 91 5.94 -4.93 -9.62
N SER A 92 6.75 -5.93 -9.25
CA SER A 92 8.10 -6.05 -9.79
C SER A 92 8.09 -6.12 -11.31
N ALA A 93 9.02 -5.43 -11.96
CA ALA A 93 9.10 -5.38 -13.41
C ALA A 93 9.47 -6.76 -13.98
N GLN A 94 8.75 -7.18 -15.03
CA GLN A 94 9.09 -8.35 -15.83
C GLN A 94 9.34 -7.94 -17.29
N ASN A 95 10.60 -7.72 -17.63
CA ASN A 95 11.10 -7.61 -19.01
C ASN A 95 10.18 -6.89 -20.00
N GLY A 96 9.64 -5.72 -19.65
CA GLY A 96 8.82 -4.89 -20.53
C GLY A 96 7.48 -5.50 -20.96
N LYS A 97 6.96 -6.46 -20.20
CA LYS A 97 5.66 -7.11 -20.50
C LYS A 97 4.47 -6.43 -19.83
N GLN A 98 4.71 -5.53 -18.89
CA GLN A 98 3.67 -4.75 -18.25
C GLN A 98 3.17 -3.65 -19.19
N ASP A 99 1.87 -3.60 -19.41
CA ASP A 99 1.21 -2.53 -20.14
C ASP A 99 0.34 -1.73 -19.16
N PHE A 100 0.78 -0.53 -18.87
CA PHE A 100 0.07 0.41 -17.98
C PHE A 100 -0.83 1.37 -18.77
N GLY A 101 -0.87 1.28 -20.10
CA GLY A 101 -1.55 2.27 -20.93
C GLY A 101 -0.91 3.65 -20.82
N SER A 102 -1.73 4.70 -20.75
CA SER A 102 -1.24 6.07 -20.59
C SER A 102 -0.81 6.33 -19.15
N THR A 103 0.44 6.77 -18.97
CA THR A 103 0.99 7.16 -17.65
C THR A 103 0.84 8.67 -17.38
N GLY A 104 0.32 9.44 -18.35
CA GLY A 104 0.29 10.89 -18.26
C GLY A 104 1.66 11.54 -18.08
N GLY A 105 2.74 10.82 -18.40
CA GLY A 105 4.13 11.27 -18.23
C GLY A 105 4.66 11.23 -16.79
N ARG A 106 3.89 10.68 -15.84
CA ARG A 106 4.34 10.49 -14.46
C ARG A 106 5.22 9.26 -14.34
N ASP A 107 6.27 9.36 -13.54
CA ASP A 107 7.02 8.20 -13.06
C ASP A 107 6.26 7.48 -11.92
N ARG A 108 6.79 6.35 -11.47
CA ARG A 108 6.13 5.52 -10.44
C ARG A 108 5.99 6.24 -9.11
N SER A 109 7.01 6.96 -8.67
CA SER A 109 6.99 7.67 -7.39
C SER A 109 5.97 8.82 -7.43
N ALA A 110 5.99 9.63 -8.47
CA ALA A 110 5.04 10.73 -8.64
C ALA A 110 3.58 10.24 -8.73
N GLN A 111 3.34 9.07 -9.37
CA GLN A 111 2.01 8.49 -9.44
C GLN A 111 1.54 8.03 -8.05
N LEU A 112 2.32 7.22 -7.35
CA LEU A 112 1.95 6.73 -6.02
C LEU A 112 1.77 7.87 -5.01
N ALA A 113 2.61 8.90 -5.07
CA ALA A 113 2.44 10.09 -4.23
C ALA A 113 1.13 10.83 -4.52
N ALA A 114 0.70 10.90 -5.78
CA ALA A 114 -0.58 11.50 -6.15
C ALA A 114 -1.77 10.66 -5.67
N ASP A 115 -1.69 9.32 -5.75
CA ASP A 115 -2.73 8.42 -5.27
C ASP A 115 -2.89 8.53 -3.75
N ILE A 116 -1.78 8.50 -3.00
CA ILE A 116 -1.73 8.69 -1.54
C ILE A 116 -2.36 10.02 -1.16
N ALA A 117 -1.94 11.12 -1.82
CA ALA A 117 -2.48 12.45 -1.54
C ALA A 117 -3.99 12.55 -1.82
N ALA A 118 -4.49 11.86 -2.85
CA ALA A 118 -5.91 11.83 -3.17
C ALA A 118 -6.72 11.09 -2.10
N TRP A 119 -6.25 9.96 -1.61
CA TRP A 119 -6.93 9.23 -0.51
C TRP A 119 -6.83 10.00 0.80
N ASP A 120 -5.67 10.55 1.16
CA ASP A 120 -5.50 11.35 2.37
C ASP A 120 -6.45 12.55 2.37
N ALA A 121 -6.57 13.26 1.26
CA ALA A 121 -7.49 14.40 1.13
C ALA A 121 -8.97 13.96 1.20
N ARG A 122 -9.34 12.81 0.60
CA ARG A 122 -10.71 12.29 0.63
C ARG A 122 -11.16 11.91 2.05
N PHE A 123 -10.26 11.43 2.88
CA PHE A 123 -10.57 10.91 4.21
C PHE A 123 -10.06 11.77 5.35
N GLU A 124 -9.57 12.98 5.07
CA GLU A 124 -9.09 13.91 6.08
C GLU A 124 -10.12 14.13 7.19
N GLY A 125 -9.69 13.99 8.44
CA GLY A 125 -10.53 14.17 9.63
C GLY A 125 -11.58 13.08 9.87
N SER A 126 -11.65 12.05 9.02
CA SER A 126 -12.66 10.98 9.14
C SER A 126 -12.07 9.58 9.30
N VAL A 127 -10.95 9.28 8.64
CA VAL A 127 -10.21 8.02 8.75
C VAL A 127 -8.72 8.33 8.84
N THR A 128 -8.02 7.67 9.74
CA THR A 128 -6.56 7.69 9.77
C THR A 128 -6.02 6.63 8.81
N LEU A 129 -5.43 7.06 7.71
CA LEU A 129 -4.80 6.15 6.75
C LEU A 129 -3.35 5.86 7.17
N TRP A 130 -3.00 4.60 7.14
CA TRP A 130 -1.66 4.06 7.36
C TRP A 130 -1.19 3.37 6.10
N TYR A 131 0.10 3.46 5.81
CA TYR A 131 0.71 2.85 4.63
C TYR A 131 1.79 1.87 5.06
N GLY A 132 1.66 0.60 4.63
CA GLY A 132 2.60 -0.48 4.96
C GLY A 132 3.68 -0.64 3.89
N TYR A 133 4.94 -0.52 4.29
CA TYR A 133 6.11 -0.74 3.43
C TYR A 133 7.16 -1.57 4.15
N SER A 134 7.85 -2.43 3.40
CA SER A 134 8.97 -3.19 3.95
C SER A 134 10.12 -2.28 4.37
N LEU A 135 10.92 -2.72 5.33
CA LEU A 135 12.11 -2.01 5.79
C LEU A 135 13.01 -1.60 4.61
N GLY A 136 13.25 -2.51 3.66
CA GLY A 136 14.08 -2.20 2.49
C GLY A 136 13.48 -1.14 1.55
N GLN A 137 12.14 -1.07 1.40
CA GLN A 137 11.50 0.00 0.63
C GLN A 137 11.64 1.36 1.30
N VAL A 138 11.75 1.37 2.62
CA VAL A 138 11.92 2.58 3.42
C VAL A 138 13.37 3.05 3.44
N THR A 139 14.34 2.14 3.67
CA THR A 139 15.75 2.47 3.85
C THR A 139 16.55 2.51 2.55
N ASP A 140 16.39 1.50 1.72
CA ASP A 140 17.22 1.31 0.51
C ASP A 140 16.51 1.78 -0.76
N GLY A 141 15.19 1.90 -0.68
CA GLY A 141 14.31 2.16 -1.80
C GLY A 141 14.07 0.91 -2.66
N ALA A 142 13.09 1.00 -3.55
CA ALA A 142 12.75 -0.08 -4.47
C ALA A 142 12.12 0.44 -5.77
N SER A 143 12.34 -0.27 -6.87
CA SER A 143 11.71 0.05 -8.16
C SER A 143 10.19 -0.07 -8.14
N THR A 144 9.64 -0.83 -7.19
CA THR A 144 8.19 -0.99 -6.99
C THR A 144 7.53 0.28 -6.46
N VAL A 145 8.26 1.14 -5.77
CA VAL A 145 7.81 2.46 -5.29
C VAL A 145 8.47 3.63 -6.02
N GLY A 146 9.29 3.33 -7.03
CA GLY A 146 9.98 4.33 -7.83
C GLY A 146 11.13 5.06 -7.10
N GLY A 147 11.58 4.54 -5.98
CA GLY A 147 12.61 5.12 -5.11
C GLY A 147 12.42 4.70 -3.66
N SER A 148 12.47 5.64 -2.72
CA SER A 148 12.16 5.38 -1.31
C SER A 148 10.68 5.61 -1.01
N ALA A 149 10.08 4.76 -0.16
CA ALA A 149 8.73 4.95 0.34
C ALA A 149 8.55 6.28 1.10
N THR A 150 9.59 6.82 1.71
CA THR A 150 9.57 8.11 2.41
C THR A 150 9.35 9.31 1.48
N ALA A 151 9.66 9.15 0.18
CA ALA A 151 9.44 10.20 -0.83
C ALA A 151 7.99 10.29 -1.32
N LEU A 152 7.11 9.36 -0.89
CA LEU A 152 5.72 9.31 -1.32
C LEU A 152 4.78 10.25 -0.55
N GLY A 153 5.28 10.97 0.45
CA GLY A 153 4.49 11.91 1.25
C GLY A 153 3.58 11.24 2.30
N VAL A 154 3.87 9.99 2.67
CA VAL A 154 3.11 9.27 3.72
C VAL A 154 3.33 9.91 5.09
N ARG A 155 2.24 10.17 5.83
CA ARG A 155 2.29 10.72 7.19
C ARG A 155 2.27 9.65 8.27
N ASN A 156 1.51 8.58 8.08
CA ASN A 156 1.43 7.46 9.02
C ASN A 156 1.97 6.20 8.33
N LEU A 157 3.10 5.72 8.82
CA LEU A 157 3.87 4.64 8.20
C LEU A 157 3.92 3.41 9.10
N VAL A 158 3.63 2.25 8.54
CA VAL A 158 3.96 0.95 9.13
C VAL A 158 5.18 0.40 8.40
N VAL A 159 6.28 0.24 9.13
CA VAL A 159 7.51 -0.38 8.62
C VAL A 159 7.46 -1.88 8.92
N GLU A 160 7.40 -2.68 7.87
CA GLU A 160 7.36 -4.14 7.98
C GLU A 160 8.78 -4.69 8.09
N VAL A 161 9.13 -5.20 9.27
CA VAL A 161 10.40 -5.86 9.55
C VAL A 161 10.19 -7.37 9.40
N SER A 162 10.73 -7.96 8.34
CA SER A 162 10.54 -9.39 8.07
C SER A 162 11.22 -10.25 9.13
N ALA A 163 10.73 -11.48 9.33
CA ALA A 163 11.30 -12.45 10.29
C ALA A 163 12.81 -12.80 10.05
N LYS A 164 13.36 -12.40 8.90
CA LYS A 164 14.78 -12.56 8.58
C LYS A 164 15.64 -11.35 8.90
N GLN A 165 15.02 -10.27 9.34
CA GLN A 165 15.67 -9.01 9.71
C GLN A 165 15.59 -8.86 11.22
N THR A 166 16.65 -8.31 11.82
CA THR A 166 16.66 -7.95 13.24
C THR A 166 16.83 -6.44 13.35
N MET A 167 16.02 -5.83 14.20
CA MET A 167 16.12 -4.42 14.49
C MET A 167 15.98 -4.24 16.00
N ASP A 168 17.04 -3.75 16.63
CA ASP A 168 17.02 -3.41 18.04
C ASP A 168 16.40 -2.03 18.28
N ASP A 169 16.23 -1.66 19.54
CA ASP A 169 15.59 -0.40 19.90
C ASP A 169 16.41 0.83 19.43
N THR A 170 17.74 0.72 19.39
CA THR A 170 18.59 1.80 18.89
C THR A 170 18.36 2.05 17.42
N ALA A 171 18.41 1.01 16.60
CA ALA A 171 18.15 1.10 15.15
C ALA A 171 16.71 1.58 14.86
N ARG A 172 15.72 1.16 15.67
CA ARG A 172 14.35 1.67 15.54
C ARG A 172 14.24 3.16 15.83
N ASN A 173 14.89 3.65 16.87
CA ASN A 173 14.86 5.06 17.23
C ASN A 173 15.57 5.92 16.19
N GLU A 174 16.76 5.51 15.73
CA GLU A 174 17.48 6.19 14.65
C GLU A 174 16.65 6.27 13.36
N LEU A 175 15.94 5.19 13.02
CA LEU A 175 15.06 5.21 11.86
C LEU A 175 13.84 6.10 12.08
N ARG A 176 13.23 6.13 13.28
CA ARG A 176 12.16 7.08 13.59
C ARG A 176 12.57 8.53 13.42
N ASP A 177 13.76 8.88 13.89
CA ASP A 177 14.29 10.24 13.74
C ASP A 177 14.49 10.61 12.26
N THR A 178 15.00 9.67 11.47
CA THR A 178 15.17 9.82 10.02
C THR A 178 13.81 9.99 9.31
N LEU A 179 12.82 9.17 9.68
CA LEU A 179 11.48 9.22 9.13
C LEU A 179 10.77 10.55 9.48
N SER A 180 10.90 10.99 10.73
CA SER A 180 10.36 12.28 11.17
C SER A 180 10.97 13.43 10.39
N ALA A 181 12.29 13.41 10.15
CA ALA A 181 12.95 14.41 9.32
C ALA A 181 12.49 14.42 7.85
N SER A 182 11.95 13.30 7.35
CA SER A 182 11.38 13.19 6.00
C SER A 182 9.88 13.49 5.92
N GLY A 183 9.24 13.91 7.02
CA GLY A 183 7.83 14.32 7.07
C GLY A 183 6.86 13.23 7.52
N VAL A 184 7.35 12.05 7.94
CA VAL A 184 6.51 11.02 8.57
C VAL A 184 6.16 11.48 10.00
N GLU A 185 4.87 11.61 10.29
CA GLU A 185 4.37 12.06 11.60
C GLU A 185 4.33 10.90 12.61
N HIS A 186 3.93 9.71 12.13
CA HIS A 186 3.81 8.52 12.95
C HIS A 186 4.44 7.32 12.25
N ALA A 187 5.40 6.67 12.92
CA ALA A 187 6.04 5.44 12.45
C ALA A 187 5.84 4.32 13.47
N VAL A 188 5.28 3.21 13.01
CA VAL A 188 5.06 1.97 13.76
C VAL A 188 5.82 0.86 13.07
N PHE A 189 6.45 -0.01 13.84
CA PHE A 189 7.19 -1.16 13.30
C PHE A 189 6.36 -2.43 13.50
N TRP A 190 6.05 -3.12 12.42
CA TRP A 190 5.50 -4.47 12.48
C TRP A 190 6.64 -5.47 12.48
N ASP A 191 6.83 -6.16 13.59
CA ASP A 191 7.81 -7.23 13.71
C ASP A 191 7.15 -8.57 13.34
N ASP A 192 7.46 -9.06 12.14
CA ASP A 192 6.87 -10.30 11.59
C ASP A 192 7.29 -11.55 12.39
N ALA A 193 8.49 -11.54 13.00
CA ALA A 193 8.93 -12.66 13.85
C ALA A 193 8.19 -12.72 15.18
N ALA A 194 7.90 -11.57 15.78
CA ALA A 194 7.18 -11.45 17.04
C ALA A 194 5.65 -11.38 16.86
N GLY A 195 5.18 -11.01 15.67
CA GLY A 195 3.77 -10.80 15.36
C GLY A 195 3.15 -9.63 16.13
N ILE A 196 3.93 -8.59 16.40
CA ILE A 196 3.51 -7.41 17.17
C ILE A 196 3.91 -6.10 16.51
N PHE A 197 3.16 -5.04 16.81
CA PHE A 197 3.55 -3.65 16.53
C PHE A 197 4.43 -3.10 17.66
N GLN A 198 5.45 -2.32 17.29
CA GLN A 198 6.40 -1.70 18.20
C GLN A 198 6.61 -0.21 17.88
#